data_0ef597d0855ade64e9225fe0878e4bb8
#
_entry.id   0ef597d0855ade64e9225fe0878e4bb8
#
_cell.length_a   1.000
_cell.length_b   1.000
_cell.length_c   1.000
_cell.angle_alpha   90.00
_cell.angle_beta   90.00
_cell.angle_gamma   90.00
#
_symmetry.space_group_name_H-M   'P 1'
#
loop_
_entity.id
_entity.type
_entity.pdbx_description
1 polymer ?
#
loop_
_entity_poly.entity_id
_entity_poly.type
_entity_poly.pdbx_seq_one_letter_code
_entity_poly.pdbx_strand_id
1 'polypeptide(L)'
;MKLKNIQPYIIAIVIFVMASVIYFNPVLKGQKIKQSDITQFIGMSKEINDYRADKGEEPYWTGSAFSGMPAYQLSAYYPNDYIKKIDSFLRFLPRPADYVFLYLLGFFLLLIALNAEWKLAILGALAFGFSTYLIIIFGAGHNAK
;
A
#
# COMPACT_ATOMS: atom_id res chain seq x y z
N MET A 1 12.45 22.06 16.08
CA MET A 1 12.18 20.68 16.58
C MET A 1 13.49 20.06 17.06
N LYS A 2 13.70 19.89 18.37
CA LYS A 2 14.93 19.30 18.90
C LYS A 2 14.79 17.78 18.81
N LEU A 3 15.45 17.16 17.87
CA LEU A 3 15.60 15.69 17.75
C LEU A 3 16.42 15.09 18.93
N LYS A 4 16.17 15.56 20.15
CA LYS A 4 16.95 15.16 21.33
C LYS A 4 16.68 13.72 21.82
N ASN A 5 15.67 13.03 21.28
CA ASN A 5 15.37 11.66 21.70
C ASN A 5 14.81 10.85 20.52
N ILE A 6 15.61 9.98 19.93
CA ILE A 6 15.19 9.06 18.85
C ILE A 6 14.35 7.90 19.43
N GLN A 7 14.44 7.65 20.71
CA GLN A 7 13.79 6.54 21.39
C GLN A 7 12.27 6.43 21.14
N PRO A 8 11.45 7.52 21.22
CA PRO A 8 10.02 7.44 20.93
C PRO A 8 9.69 6.96 19.52
N TYR A 9 10.51 7.37 18.53
CA TYR A 9 10.31 6.96 17.13
C TYR A 9 10.61 5.49 16.92
N ILE A 10 11.69 4.98 17.54
CA ILE A 10 12.05 3.56 17.47
C ILE A 10 10.94 2.72 18.12
N ILE A 11 10.44 3.13 19.31
CA ILE A 11 9.35 2.44 20.01
C ILE A 11 8.10 2.41 19.12
N ALA A 12 7.72 3.54 18.50
CA ALA A 12 6.58 3.63 17.62
C ALA A 12 6.71 2.67 16.41
N ILE A 13 7.86 2.68 15.74
CA ILE A 13 8.13 1.79 14.60
C ILE A 13 8.00 0.32 15.00
N VAL A 14 8.60 -0.08 16.12
CA VAL A 14 8.51 -1.47 16.61
C VAL A 14 7.07 -1.86 16.91
N ILE A 15 6.30 -0.99 17.58
CA ILE A 15 4.88 -1.24 17.87
C ILE A 15 4.08 -1.38 16.57
N PHE A 16 4.30 -0.51 15.59
CA PHE A 16 3.56 -0.51 14.33
C PHE A 16 3.88 -1.72 13.46
N VAL A 17 5.15 -2.13 13.40
CA VAL A 17 5.55 -3.38 12.73
C VAL A 17 4.88 -4.58 13.41
N MET A 18 4.95 -4.68 14.74
CA MET A 18 4.32 -5.77 15.47
C MET A 18 2.80 -5.79 15.26
N ALA A 19 2.14 -4.64 15.38
CA ALA A 19 0.69 -4.55 15.18
C ALA A 19 0.27 -4.99 13.78
N SER A 20 0.98 -4.53 12.74
CA SER A 20 0.73 -4.91 11.35
C SER A 20 0.94 -6.41 11.09
N VAL A 21 2.03 -6.96 11.62
CA VAL A 21 2.39 -8.38 11.47
C VAL A 21 1.42 -9.29 12.23
N ILE A 22 1.05 -8.94 13.45
CA ILE A 22 0.09 -9.72 14.27
C ILE A 22 -1.29 -9.72 13.59
N TYR A 23 -1.76 -8.58 13.14
CA TYR A 23 -3.06 -8.47 12.48
C TYR A 23 -3.14 -9.29 11.19
N PHE A 24 -2.07 -9.26 10.38
CA PHE A 24 -1.98 -10.02 9.13
C PHE A 24 -1.18 -11.33 9.26
N ASN A 25 -1.17 -11.94 10.44
CA ASN A 25 -0.50 -13.22 10.67
C ASN A 25 -0.83 -14.31 9.63
N PRO A 26 -2.09 -14.47 9.16
CA PRO A 26 -2.40 -15.44 8.11
C PRO A 26 -1.61 -15.23 6.81
N VAL A 27 -1.27 -13.98 6.47
CA VAL A 27 -0.47 -13.66 5.26
C VAL A 27 0.97 -14.16 5.43
N LEU A 28 1.53 -14.07 6.63
CA LEU A 28 2.86 -14.61 6.95
C LEU A 28 2.90 -16.14 6.83
N LYS A 29 1.76 -16.81 7.02
CA LYS A 29 1.59 -18.26 6.83
C LYS A 29 1.34 -18.64 5.35
N GLY A 30 1.53 -17.71 4.40
CA GLY A 30 1.36 -17.94 2.97
C GLY A 30 -0.08 -17.85 2.48
N GLN A 31 -1.04 -17.48 3.34
CA GLN A 31 -2.42 -17.24 2.91
C GLN A 31 -2.51 -15.91 2.15
N LYS A 32 -3.37 -15.87 1.13
CA LYS A 32 -3.63 -14.65 0.33
C LYS A 32 -5.03 -14.16 0.59
N ILE A 33 -5.17 -12.86 0.80
CA ILE A 33 -6.49 -12.22 0.86
C ILE A 33 -7.03 -12.15 -0.56
N LYS A 34 -8.20 -12.72 -0.78
CA LYS A 34 -8.90 -12.59 -2.07
C LYS A 34 -9.51 -11.21 -2.15
N GLN A 35 -8.97 -10.39 -3.03
CA GLN A 35 -9.41 -9.01 -3.28
C GLN A 35 -10.06 -8.95 -4.66
N SER A 36 -11.36 -8.60 -4.72
CA SER A 36 -12.14 -8.59 -5.97
C SER A 36 -11.53 -7.69 -7.03
N ASP A 37 -11.20 -6.46 -6.65
CA ASP A 37 -10.70 -5.45 -7.57
C ASP A 37 -9.32 -5.80 -8.13
N ILE A 38 -8.46 -6.40 -7.31
CA ILE A 38 -7.15 -6.90 -7.78
C ILE A 38 -7.34 -8.04 -8.78
N THR A 39 -8.28 -8.95 -8.52
CA THR A 39 -8.57 -10.07 -9.42
C THR A 39 -9.10 -9.56 -10.77
N GLN A 40 -10.03 -8.60 -10.74
CA GLN A 40 -10.57 -7.98 -11.95
C GLN A 40 -9.48 -7.21 -12.72
N PHE A 41 -8.65 -6.43 -12.02
CA PHE A 41 -7.54 -5.72 -12.63
C PHE A 41 -6.55 -6.65 -13.33
N ILE A 42 -6.17 -7.77 -12.69
CA ILE A 42 -5.28 -8.76 -13.30
C ILE A 42 -5.89 -9.32 -14.59
N GLY A 43 -7.19 -9.63 -14.57
CA GLY A 43 -7.90 -10.10 -15.75
C GLY A 43 -7.93 -9.07 -16.89
N MET A 44 -8.34 -7.83 -16.59
CA MET A 44 -8.43 -6.78 -17.56
C MET A 44 -7.06 -6.33 -18.13
N SER A 45 -6.03 -6.33 -17.30
CA SER A 45 -4.68 -5.90 -17.72
C SER A 45 -3.86 -7.02 -18.40
N LYS A 46 -4.38 -8.24 -18.47
CA LYS A 46 -3.64 -9.40 -19.00
C LYS A 46 -3.18 -9.18 -20.44
N GLU A 47 -4.08 -8.77 -21.33
CA GLU A 47 -3.76 -8.49 -22.74
C GLU A 47 -2.63 -7.47 -22.89
N ILE A 48 -2.68 -6.40 -22.11
CA ILE A 48 -1.67 -5.34 -22.11
C ILE A 48 -0.31 -5.90 -21.66
N ASN A 49 -0.30 -6.71 -20.58
CA ASN A 49 0.92 -7.29 -20.04
C ASN A 49 1.52 -8.35 -20.99
N ASP A 50 0.68 -9.17 -21.63
CA ASP A 50 1.10 -10.16 -22.61
C ASP A 50 1.71 -9.45 -23.85
N TYR A 51 1.11 -8.36 -24.33
CA TYR A 51 1.64 -7.54 -25.43
C TYR A 51 3.03 -6.96 -25.10
N ARG A 52 3.18 -6.38 -23.89
CA ARG A 52 4.49 -5.87 -23.41
C ARG A 52 5.56 -6.95 -23.38
N ALA A 53 5.19 -8.15 -22.91
CA ALA A 53 6.13 -9.27 -22.82
C ALA A 53 6.55 -9.77 -24.20
N ASP A 54 5.64 -9.78 -25.19
CA ASP A 54 5.90 -10.28 -26.54
C ASP A 54 6.62 -9.25 -27.43
N LYS A 55 6.18 -7.98 -27.38
CA LYS A 55 6.68 -6.92 -28.29
C LYS A 55 7.73 -6.01 -27.68
N GLY A 56 7.82 -5.94 -26.34
CA GLY A 56 8.70 -4.98 -25.66
C GLY A 56 8.24 -3.52 -25.76
N GLU A 57 7.01 -3.28 -26.22
CA GLU A 57 6.43 -1.97 -26.45
C GLU A 57 5.14 -1.77 -25.66
N GLU A 58 4.74 -0.50 -25.47
CA GLU A 58 3.48 -0.16 -24.82
C GLU A 58 2.32 -0.20 -25.81
N PRO A 59 1.24 -0.97 -25.55
CA PRO A 59 0.06 -0.92 -26.37
C PRO A 59 -0.72 0.39 -26.13
N TYR A 60 -1.26 0.98 -27.19
CA TYR A 60 -2.12 2.18 -27.07
C TYR A 60 -3.57 1.85 -26.78
N TRP A 61 -4.02 0.66 -27.15
CA TRP A 61 -5.40 0.21 -27.04
C TRP A 61 -5.47 -1.22 -26.48
N THR A 62 -6.55 -1.53 -25.77
CA THR A 62 -6.87 -2.90 -25.34
C THR A 62 -8.33 -3.21 -25.62
N GLY A 63 -8.61 -4.44 -26.04
CA GLY A 63 -9.96 -4.98 -26.21
C GLY A 63 -10.51 -5.69 -24.98
N SER A 64 -9.69 -5.90 -23.95
CA SER A 64 -10.04 -6.73 -22.79
C SER A 64 -11.05 -6.13 -21.82
N ALA A 65 -11.37 -4.84 -21.95
CA ALA A 65 -12.32 -4.16 -21.07
C ALA A 65 -13.23 -3.21 -21.85
N PHE A 66 -14.52 -3.14 -21.48
CA PHE A 66 -15.52 -2.18 -21.98
C PHE A 66 -15.65 -2.11 -23.50
N SER A 67 -15.48 -3.24 -24.21
CA SER A 67 -15.47 -3.32 -25.68
C SER A 67 -14.33 -2.53 -26.34
N GLY A 68 -13.32 -2.17 -25.59
CA GLY A 68 -12.11 -1.47 -26.02
C GLY A 68 -11.93 -0.11 -25.36
N MET A 69 -10.70 0.14 -24.90
CA MET A 69 -10.33 1.40 -24.25
C MET A 69 -8.84 1.70 -24.42
N PRO A 70 -8.41 2.96 -24.22
CA PRO A 70 -6.98 3.29 -24.19
C PRO A 70 -6.25 2.53 -23.09
N ALA A 71 -5.18 1.82 -23.45
CA ALA A 71 -4.44 0.92 -22.54
C ALA A 71 -3.88 1.65 -21.31
N TYR A 72 -3.47 2.92 -21.46
CA TYR A 72 -2.91 3.71 -20.35
C TYR A 72 -3.92 4.01 -19.22
N GLN A 73 -5.23 3.95 -19.48
CA GLN A 73 -6.26 4.14 -18.45
C GLN A 73 -6.37 2.91 -17.53
N LEU A 74 -5.99 1.74 -18.03
CA LEU A 74 -6.08 0.50 -17.31
C LEU A 74 -4.74 0.10 -16.68
N SER A 75 -3.66 0.15 -17.46
CA SER A 75 -2.33 -0.21 -16.98
C SER A 75 -1.26 0.56 -17.76
N ALA A 76 -0.69 1.59 -17.14
CA ALA A 76 0.43 2.34 -17.72
C ALA A 76 1.75 1.93 -17.06
N TYR A 77 2.82 1.88 -17.84
CA TYR A 77 4.17 1.67 -17.35
C TYR A 77 4.99 2.94 -17.51
N TYR A 78 5.51 3.45 -16.40
CA TYR A 78 6.37 4.63 -16.36
C TYR A 78 7.76 4.24 -15.85
N PRO A 79 8.76 4.07 -16.73
CA PRO A 79 10.10 3.59 -16.32
C PRO A 79 10.82 4.53 -15.37
N ASN A 80 10.50 5.83 -15.41
CA ASN A 80 11.11 6.88 -14.60
C ASN A 80 10.23 7.34 -13.43
N ASP A 81 9.34 6.49 -12.95
CA ASP A 81 8.51 6.78 -11.77
C ASP A 81 9.32 6.63 -10.48
N TYR A 82 9.95 7.74 -10.06
CA TYR A 82 10.73 7.80 -8.83
C TYR A 82 9.85 7.69 -7.57
N ILE A 83 8.60 8.16 -7.62
CA ILE A 83 7.65 8.06 -6.51
C ILE A 83 7.35 6.58 -6.23
N LYS A 84 7.11 5.80 -7.28
CA LYS A 84 6.90 4.36 -7.17
C LYS A 84 8.12 3.62 -6.63
N LYS A 85 9.34 4.08 -6.94
CA LYS A 85 10.57 3.52 -6.38
C LYS A 85 10.67 3.78 -4.87
N ILE A 86 10.37 5.01 -4.43
CA ILE A 86 10.32 5.36 -3.00
C ILE A 86 9.24 4.56 -2.28
N ASP A 87 8.04 4.49 -2.84
CA ASP A 87 6.92 3.71 -2.32
C ASP A 87 7.29 2.22 -2.17
N SER A 88 7.94 1.65 -3.18
CA SER A 88 8.43 0.27 -3.12
C SER A 88 9.47 0.03 -2.03
N PHE A 89 10.36 1.00 -1.79
CA PHE A 89 11.35 0.94 -0.72
C PHE A 89 10.71 1.00 0.67
N LEU A 90 9.69 1.84 0.85
CA LEU A 90 8.98 1.98 2.11
C LEU A 90 8.12 0.76 2.45
N ARG A 91 7.73 -0.02 1.44
CA ARG A 91 6.90 -1.22 1.60
C ARG A 91 7.74 -2.49 1.74
N PHE A 92 8.43 -2.60 2.85
CA PHE A 92 9.29 -3.76 3.15
C PHE A 92 8.56 -4.94 3.80
N LEU A 93 7.31 -4.75 4.25
CA LEU A 93 6.47 -5.81 4.80
C LEU A 93 5.64 -6.50 3.71
N PRO A 94 5.22 -7.77 3.92
CA PRO A 94 4.32 -8.45 2.99
C PRO A 94 2.94 -7.77 2.93
N ARG A 95 2.35 -7.71 1.73
CA ARG A 95 1.02 -7.12 1.54
C ARG A 95 -0.06 -7.96 2.21
N PRO A 96 -1.03 -7.34 2.90
CA PRO A 96 -1.30 -5.89 3.03
C PRO A 96 -0.73 -5.25 4.30
N ALA A 97 0.12 -5.95 5.07
CA ALA A 97 0.71 -5.43 6.32
C ALA A 97 1.55 -4.16 6.08
N ASP A 98 2.18 -4.06 4.89
CA ASP A 98 2.94 -2.88 4.45
C ASP A 98 2.09 -1.61 4.44
N TYR A 99 0.86 -1.67 3.94
CA TYR A 99 -0.04 -0.51 3.90
C TYR A 99 -0.45 -0.07 5.30
N VAL A 100 -0.82 -1.02 6.17
CA VAL A 100 -1.21 -0.67 7.53
C VAL A 100 -0.04 -0.04 8.28
N PHE A 101 1.16 -0.59 8.15
CA PHE A 101 2.36 0.01 8.72
C PHE A 101 2.55 1.46 8.24
N LEU A 102 2.40 1.73 6.93
CA LEU A 102 2.55 3.10 6.40
C LEU A 102 1.46 4.06 6.90
N TYR A 103 0.23 3.58 7.05
CA TYR A 103 -0.84 4.42 7.62
C TYR A 103 -0.58 4.75 9.08
N LEU A 104 -0.15 3.76 9.88
CA LEU A 104 0.23 3.96 11.27
C LEU A 104 1.38 4.97 11.39
N LEU A 105 2.44 4.76 10.60
CA LEU A 105 3.61 5.64 10.61
C LEU A 105 3.27 7.05 10.13
N GLY A 106 2.54 7.19 9.02
CA GLY A 106 2.16 8.49 8.47
C GLY A 106 1.30 9.30 9.43
N PHE A 107 0.30 8.66 10.06
CA PHE A 107 -0.55 9.35 11.03
C PHE A 107 0.18 9.69 12.33
N PHE A 108 1.07 8.83 12.80
CA PHE A 108 1.95 9.13 13.92
C PHE A 108 2.82 10.36 13.64
N LEU A 109 3.48 10.42 12.49
CA LEU A 109 4.30 11.56 12.11
C LEU A 109 3.48 12.85 12.00
N LEU A 110 2.25 12.77 11.48
CA LEU A 110 1.32 13.91 11.47
C LEU A 110 1.02 14.40 12.87
N LEU A 111 0.68 13.52 13.80
CA LEU A 111 0.38 13.90 15.19
C LEU A 111 1.61 14.50 15.88
N ILE A 112 2.80 13.96 15.65
CA ILE A 112 4.05 14.55 16.16
C ILE A 112 4.28 15.96 15.57
N ALA A 113 4.03 16.14 14.27
CA ALA A 113 4.13 17.46 13.62
C ALA A 113 3.14 18.48 14.20
N LEU A 114 1.98 18.03 14.67
CA LEU A 114 0.99 18.82 15.39
C LEU A 114 1.30 19.00 16.90
N ASN A 115 2.50 18.61 17.33
CA ASN A 115 2.99 18.70 18.72
C ASN A 115 2.20 17.85 19.74
N ALA A 116 1.55 16.77 19.28
CA ALA A 116 0.96 15.79 20.21
C ALA A 116 2.06 15.05 20.99
N GLU A 117 1.75 14.65 22.23
CA GLU A 117 2.63 13.81 23.02
C GLU A 117 2.79 12.46 22.34
N TRP A 118 4.02 11.94 22.29
CA TRP A 118 4.35 10.75 21.47
C TRP A 118 3.54 9.49 21.83
N LYS A 119 3.19 9.31 23.12
CA LYS A 119 2.36 8.16 23.55
C LYS A 119 0.93 8.28 23.02
N LEU A 120 0.37 9.48 23.09
CA LEU A 120 -0.96 9.78 22.52
C LEU A 120 -0.91 9.68 21.00
N ALA A 121 0.19 10.07 20.37
CA ALA A 121 0.38 9.93 18.93
C ALA A 121 0.41 8.45 18.49
N ILE A 122 1.03 7.56 19.27
CA ILE A 122 0.98 6.10 19.01
C ILE A 122 -0.45 5.59 19.12
N LEU A 123 -1.17 5.94 20.19
CA LEU A 123 -2.56 5.52 20.39
C LEU A 123 -3.47 6.03 19.26
N GLY A 124 -3.34 7.29 18.89
CA GLY A 124 -4.09 7.90 17.78
C GLY A 124 -3.78 7.23 16.42
N ALA A 125 -2.52 6.91 16.18
CA ALA A 125 -2.11 6.20 14.97
C ALA A 125 -2.74 4.80 14.90
N LEU A 126 -2.73 4.04 15.99
CA LEU A 126 -3.37 2.72 16.07
C LEU A 126 -4.88 2.83 15.84
N ALA A 127 -5.55 3.78 16.47
CA ALA A 127 -6.99 4.01 16.29
C ALA A 127 -7.33 4.37 14.83
N PHE A 128 -6.53 5.22 14.19
CA PHE A 128 -6.71 5.60 12.79
C PHE A 128 -6.44 4.42 11.85
N GLY A 129 -5.28 3.78 11.96
CA GLY A 129 -4.84 2.73 11.04
C GLY A 129 -5.68 1.46 11.09
N PHE A 130 -6.30 1.17 12.23
CA PHE A 130 -7.26 0.06 12.40
C PHE A 130 -8.73 0.52 12.33
N SER A 131 -9.00 1.69 11.76
CA SER A 131 -10.38 2.13 11.54
C SER A 131 -11.09 1.20 10.55
N THR A 132 -12.37 0.98 10.76
CA THR A 132 -13.22 0.11 9.91
C THR A 132 -13.14 0.51 8.43
N TYR A 133 -13.07 1.80 8.14
CA TYR A 133 -12.97 2.32 6.78
C TYR A 133 -11.73 1.79 6.04
N LEU A 134 -10.56 1.89 6.66
CA LEU A 134 -9.31 1.41 6.06
C LEU A 134 -9.29 -0.11 5.88
N ILE A 135 -9.84 -0.85 6.84
CA ILE A 135 -9.95 -2.33 6.76
C ILE A 135 -10.87 -2.75 5.61
N ILE A 136 -12.00 -2.07 5.40
CA ILE A 136 -12.90 -2.33 4.27
C ILE A 136 -12.20 -2.07 2.94
N ILE A 137 -11.47 -0.96 2.82
CA ILE A 137 -10.69 -0.61 1.62
C ILE A 137 -9.66 -1.69 1.30
N PHE A 138 -8.95 -2.21 2.30
CA PHE A 138 -8.01 -3.32 2.11
C PHE A 138 -8.73 -4.60 1.65
N GLY A 139 -9.87 -4.92 2.23
CA GLY A 139 -10.66 -6.09 1.84
C GLY A 139 -11.12 -6.03 0.39
N ALA A 140 -11.50 -4.86 -0.12
CA ALA A 140 -11.90 -4.64 -1.50
C ALA A 140 -10.72 -4.69 -2.48
N GLY A 141 -9.52 -4.31 -2.04
CA GLY A 141 -8.33 -4.22 -2.89
C GLY A 141 -8.11 -2.83 -3.50
N HIS A 142 -8.77 -1.82 -2.96
CA HIS A 142 -8.54 -0.41 -3.32
C HIS A 142 -7.18 0.09 -2.81
N ASN A 143 -6.13 -0.63 -3.16
CA ASN A 143 -4.77 -0.21 -2.85
C ASN A 143 -4.32 0.78 -3.91
N ALA A 144 -3.57 1.81 -3.51
CA ALA A 144 -2.88 2.66 -4.46
C ALA A 144 -2.01 1.78 -5.38
N LYS A 145 -2.26 1.90 -6.66
CA LYS A 145 -1.56 1.15 -7.71
C LYS A 145 -0.37 1.95 -8.19
#